data_87b5b7239d81a2c80e9ff5eecc102e62
#
_entry.id   87b5b7239d81a2c80e9ff5eecc102e62
#
_cell.length_a   1.000
_cell.length_b   1.000
_cell.length_c   1.000
_cell.angle_alpha   90.00
_cell.angle_beta   90.00
_cell.angle_gamma   90.00
#
_symmetry.space_group_name_H-M   'P 1'
#
loop_
_entity.id
_entity.type
_entity.pdbx_description
1 polymer ?
#
loop_
_entity_poly.entity_id
_entity_poly.type
_entity_poly.pdbx_seq_one_letter_code
_entity_poly.pdbx_strand_id
1 'polypeptide(L)'
;VAWGVFERPSFALADRYLPSGVIDENLKLSEVDTDLIKEYIGHSWYVGDSDLNPREGVTEPEFTEYYKAGTLREENGHEIGDINDRYSWSKAPSYDGKCMEAGPFSRILAAYLRGNEFVKPAVDGLCADLGLTIPQLQSTLGRVAARNVEPIYIAECMVEWVDELIEAVKGGDSEYFRT
;
A
#
# COMPACT_ATOMS: atom_id res chain seq x y z
N VAL A 1 -1.61 -1.91 6.48
CA VAL A 1 -0.13 -1.97 6.37
C VAL A 1 0.33 -0.89 5.41
N ALA A 2 1.26 -0.06 5.83
CA ALA A 2 1.93 0.90 4.98
C ALA A 2 3.37 0.45 4.77
N TRP A 3 3.75 0.21 3.53
CA TRP A 3 5.13 -0.03 3.15
C TRP A 3 5.77 1.32 2.82
N GLY A 4 6.80 1.69 3.57
CA GLY A 4 7.51 2.95 3.33
C GLY A 4 8.14 2.97 1.95
N VAL A 5 8.08 4.10 1.29
CA VAL A 5 8.59 4.28 -0.06
C VAL A 5 10.10 4.46 -0.02
N PHE A 6 10.79 3.76 -0.90
CA PHE A 6 12.23 3.80 -1.13
C PHE A 6 13.10 3.41 0.08
N GLU A 7 13.33 2.10 0.22
CA GLU A 7 14.44 1.60 1.01
C GLU A 7 15.76 2.01 0.34
N ARG A 8 16.34 3.08 0.83
CA ARG A 8 17.79 3.25 0.69
C ARG A 8 18.42 2.79 1.99
N PRO A 9 19.52 1.99 1.94
CA PRO A 9 20.20 1.56 3.16
C PRO A 9 20.67 2.71 4.05
N SER A 10 20.74 3.92 3.48
CA SER A 10 21.19 5.15 4.14
C SER A 10 20.07 6.01 4.73
N PHE A 11 18.78 5.69 4.49
CA PHE A 11 17.68 6.45 5.06
C PHE A 11 17.14 5.78 6.32
N ALA A 12 17.23 6.47 7.43
CA ALA A 12 16.49 6.10 8.63
C ALA A 12 14.98 6.13 8.34
N LEU A 13 14.19 5.35 9.09
CA LEU A 13 12.74 5.31 8.92
C LEU A 13 12.10 6.72 9.07
N ALA A 14 12.71 7.59 9.90
CA ALA A 14 12.30 8.97 10.10
C ALA A 14 12.48 9.86 8.87
N ASP A 15 13.41 9.51 7.97
CA ASP A 15 13.73 10.32 6.78
C ASP A 15 12.84 9.95 5.57
N ARG A 16 11.91 9.02 5.74
CA ARG A 16 10.95 8.66 4.70
C ARG A 16 9.79 9.63 4.73
N TYR A 17 9.42 10.18 3.57
CA TYR A 17 8.28 11.10 3.50
C TYR A 17 6.95 10.44 3.93
N LEU A 18 6.76 9.14 3.68
CA LEU A 18 5.68 8.32 4.21
C LEU A 18 6.26 7.04 4.82
N PRO A 19 6.33 6.96 6.16
CA PRO A 19 6.93 5.82 6.84
C PRO A 19 6.04 4.58 6.78
N SER A 20 6.68 3.41 6.83
CA SER A 20 5.98 2.13 6.94
C SER A 20 5.37 1.93 8.33
N GLY A 21 4.40 1.04 8.43
CA GLY A 21 3.83 0.62 9.69
C GLY A 21 2.64 -0.32 9.54
N VAL A 22 2.34 -1.03 10.62
CA VAL A 22 1.12 -1.82 10.79
C VAL A 22 0.30 -1.18 11.90
N ILE A 23 -0.98 -0.95 11.64
CA ILE A 23 -1.89 -0.31 12.58
C ILE A 23 -3.01 -1.30 12.90
N ASP A 24 -3.21 -1.55 14.18
CA ASP A 24 -4.27 -2.44 14.67
C ASP A 24 -5.61 -1.69 14.86
N GLU A 25 -6.64 -2.41 15.28
CA GLU A 25 -7.98 -1.88 15.52
C GLU A 25 -8.05 -0.84 16.64
N ASN A 26 -7.03 -0.76 17.48
CA ASN A 26 -6.91 0.23 18.57
C ASN A 26 -6.02 1.42 18.18
N LEU A 27 -5.71 1.57 16.89
CA LEU A 27 -4.80 2.58 16.33
C LEU A 27 -3.37 2.49 16.90
N LYS A 28 -2.97 1.33 17.36
CA LYS A 28 -1.59 1.09 17.80
C LYS A 28 -0.73 0.79 16.58
N LEU A 29 0.29 1.62 16.39
CA LEU A 29 1.28 1.47 15.34
C LEU A 29 2.42 0.54 15.78
N SER A 30 2.82 -0.36 14.90
CA SER A 30 3.99 -1.24 15.04
C SER A 30 4.80 -1.27 13.75
N GLU A 31 6.04 -1.75 13.84
CA GLU A 31 6.89 -1.98 12.65
C GLU A 31 6.34 -3.12 11.80
N VAL A 32 6.66 -3.07 10.50
CA VAL A 32 6.27 -4.15 9.57
C VAL A 32 7.27 -5.30 9.71
N ASP A 33 6.76 -6.47 10.10
CA ASP A 33 7.49 -7.72 10.00
C ASP A 33 7.18 -8.36 8.64
N THR A 34 8.17 -8.41 7.77
CA THR A 34 7.99 -8.92 6.40
C THR A 34 7.74 -10.42 6.34
N ASP A 35 8.11 -11.16 7.38
CA ASP A 35 7.91 -12.62 7.43
C ASP A 35 6.44 -12.98 7.70
N LEU A 36 5.66 -12.03 8.23
CA LEU A 36 4.22 -12.17 8.42
C LEU A 36 3.39 -11.89 7.17
N ILE A 37 4.00 -11.40 6.09
CA ILE A 37 3.30 -11.16 4.82
C ILE A 37 3.16 -12.50 4.09
N LYS A 38 1.93 -12.84 3.73
CA LYS A 38 1.59 -14.05 2.98
C LYS A 38 0.76 -13.71 1.77
N GLU A 39 0.87 -14.50 0.71
CA GLU A 39 0.09 -14.36 -0.51
C GLU A 39 -0.81 -15.58 -0.70
N TYR A 40 -2.11 -15.37 -0.66
CA TYR A 40 -3.10 -16.40 -0.99
C TYR A 40 -3.32 -16.45 -2.49
N ILE A 41 -3.19 -17.64 -3.09
CA ILE A 41 -3.38 -17.89 -4.52
C ILE A 41 -4.40 -18.99 -4.82
N GLY A 42 -5.14 -19.47 -3.84
CA GLY A 42 -6.07 -20.59 -4.01
C GLY A 42 -7.14 -20.37 -5.08
N HIS A 43 -7.50 -19.11 -5.37
CA HIS A 43 -8.42 -18.73 -6.44
C HIS A 43 -7.73 -18.01 -7.62
N SER A 44 -6.42 -18.03 -7.67
CA SER A 44 -5.64 -17.39 -8.73
C SER A 44 -5.12 -18.41 -9.74
N TRP A 45 -4.93 -17.97 -10.99
CA TRP A 45 -4.37 -18.83 -12.04
C TRP A 45 -2.85 -18.90 -11.96
N TYR A 46 -2.33 -19.23 -10.76
CA TYR A 46 -0.89 -19.45 -10.54
C TYR A 46 -0.63 -20.86 -10.03
N VAL A 47 0.54 -21.40 -10.42
CA VAL A 47 1.07 -22.65 -9.91
C VAL A 47 1.66 -22.45 -8.53
N GLY A 48 1.64 -23.48 -7.69
CA GLY A 48 2.34 -23.56 -6.42
C GLY A 48 1.40 -23.54 -5.22
N ASP A 49 2.03 -23.48 -4.05
CA ASP A 49 1.34 -23.47 -2.78
C ASP A 49 0.82 -22.07 -2.44
N SER A 50 -0.31 -22.05 -1.74
CA SER A 50 -0.90 -20.83 -1.21
C SER A 50 -0.29 -20.44 0.13
N ASP A 51 -0.51 -19.18 0.54
CA ASP A 51 -0.09 -18.66 1.85
C ASP A 51 1.42 -18.68 2.10
N LEU A 52 2.19 -18.57 1.03
CA LEU A 52 3.64 -18.40 1.12
C LEU A 52 4.02 -16.92 1.28
N ASN A 53 5.18 -16.68 1.88
CA ASN A 53 5.79 -15.36 1.83
C ASN A 53 6.14 -15.01 0.35
N PRO A 54 5.99 -13.76 -0.10
CA PRO A 54 6.34 -13.35 -1.46
C PRO A 54 7.76 -13.70 -1.91
N ARG A 55 8.69 -13.87 -0.96
CA ARG A 55 10.08 -14.29 -1.26
C ARG A 55 10.20 -15.78 -1.58
N GLU A 56 9.24 -16.58 -1.15
CA GLU A 56 9.19 -18.04 -1.31
C GLU A 56 8.20 -18.45 -2.41
N GLY A 57 7.24 -17.59 -2.69
CA GLY A 57 6.17 -17.83 -3.65
C GLY A 57 6.67 -17.81 -5.10
N VAL A 58 6.15 -18.73 -5.91
CA VAL A 58 6.37 -18.74 -7.36
C VAL A 58 5.27 -17.94 -8.04
N THR A 59 5.64 -17.08 -9.00
CA THR A 59 4.68 -16.37 -9.86
C THR A 59 4.74 -16.98 -11.25
N GLU A 60 4.17 -18.15 -11.38
CA GLU A 60 4.09 -18.89 -12.64
C GLU A 60 2.62 -19.07 -13.06
N PRO A 61 2.20 -18.56 -14.24
CA PRO A 61 0.83 -18.67 -14.70
C PRO A 61 0.42 -20.13 -14.96
N GLU A 62 -0.78 -20.51 -14.52
CA GLU A 62 -1.43 -21.78 -14.81
C GLU A 62 -2.49 -21.59 -15.90
N PHE A 63 -2.05 -21.64 -17.15
CA PHE A 63 -2.92 -21.38 -18.28
C PHE A 63 -3.98 -22.46 -18.52
N THR A 64 -3.75 -23.70 -18.10
CA THR A 64 -4.71 -24.80 -18.26
C THR A 64 -5.99 -24.50 -17.50
N GLU A 65 -5.89 -24.07 -16.25
CA GLU A 65 -7.04 -23.69 -15.41
C GLU A 65 -7.69 -22.39 -15.92
N TYR A 66 -6.90 -21.44 -16.39
CA TYR A 66 -7.42 -20.23 -17.02
C TYR A 66 -8.30 -20.53 -18.24
N TYR A 67 -7.86 -21.43 -19.12
CA TYR A 67 -8.66 -21.82 -20.29
C TYR A 67 -9.89 -22.64 -19.94
N LYS A 68 -9.88 -23.41 -18.84
CA LYS A 68 -11.07 -24.10 -18.33
C LYS A 68 -12.08 -23.13 -17.71
N ALA A 69 -11.61 -22.08 -17.06
CA ALA A 69 -12.48 -21.03 -16.50
C ALA A 69 -13.25 -20.25 -17.59
N GLY A 70 -12.88 -20.39 -18.86
CA GLY A 70 -13.63 -19.86 -19.99
C GLY A 70 -15.00 -20.51 -20.23
N THR A 71 -15.39 -21.54 -19.46
CA THR A 71 -16.79 -22.01 -19.36
C THR A 71 -17.52 -21.20 -18.29
N LEU A 72 -17.73 -19.94 -18.58
CA LEU A 72 -18.41 -19.02 -17.70
C LEU A 72 -19.89 -19.39 -17.59
N ARG A 73 -20.41 -19.42 -16.36
CA ARG A 73 -21.84 -19.55 -16.13
C ARG A 73 -22.52 -18.27 -16.61
N GLU A 74 -23.48 -18.40 -17.48
CA GLU A 74 -24.35 -17.29 -17.84
C GLU A 74 -25.48 -17.16 -16.81
N GLU A 75 -25.45 -16.11 -16.01
CA GLU A 75 -26.53 -15.78 -15.08
C GLU A 75 -26.96 -14.33 -15.34
N ASN A 76 -28.26 -14.16 -15.65
CA ASN A 76 -28.85 -12.85 -15.99
C ASN A 76 -28.14 -12.11 -17.15
N GLY A 77 -27.62 -12.83 -18.12
CA GLY A 77 -26.88 -12.25 -19.27
C GLY A 77 -25.45 -11.79 -18.92
N HIS A 78 -24.96 -12.18 -17.75
CA HIS A 78 -23.56 -11.95 -17.34
C HIS A 78 -22.85 -13.28 -17.17
N GLU A 79 -21.67 -13.37 -17.72
CA GLU A 79 -20.78 -14.50 -17.49
C GLU A 79 -20.18 -14.42 -16.08
N ILE A 80 -20.50 -15.39 -15.23
CA ILE A 80 -19.99 -15.47 -13.87
C ILE A 80 -19.15 -16.74 -13.75
N GLY A 81 -17.88 -16.58 -13.39
CA GLY A 81 -17.03 -17.71 -12.99
C GLY A 81 -17.53 -18.34 -11.67
N ASP A 82 -17.29 -19.65 -11.50
CA ASP A 82 -17.57 -20.26 -10.20
C ASP A 82 -16.64 -19.65 -9.15
N ILE A 83 -17.21 -19.07 -8.11
CA ILE A 83 -16.47 -18.43 -7.01
C ILE A 83 -15.59 -19.44 -6.25
N ASN A 84 -15.87 -20.74 -6.38
CA ASN A 84 -15.08 -21.80 -5.76
C ASN A 84 -13.88 -22.23 -6.61
N ASP A 85 -13.85 -21.82 -7.88
CA ASP A 85 -12.77 -22.10 -8.80
C ASP A 85 -11.79 -20.92 -8.90
N ARG A 86 -10.75 -21.09 -9.72
CA ARG A 86 -9.81 -20.03 -10.03
C ARG A 86 -10.47 -19.01 -10.95
N TYR A 87 -10.47 -17.74 -10.55
CA TYR A 87 -11.19 -16.68 -11.26
C TYR A 87 -10.39 -15.38 -11.42
N SER A 88 -9.14 -15.35 -10.98
CA SER A 88 -8.37 -14.10 -10.93
C SER A 88 -6.90 -14.30 -11.26
N TRP A 89 -6.26 -13.26 -11.79
CA TRP A 89 -4.80 -13.12 -11.87
C TRP A 89 -4.22 -12.39 -10.66
N SER A 90 -5.04 -12.02 -9.69
CA SER A 90 -4.59 -11.35 -8.49
C SER A 90 -4.20 -12.35 -7.40
N LYS A 91 -3.11 -12.08 -6.71
CA LYS A 91 -2.77 -12.71 -5.45
C LYS A 91 -3.39 -11.88 -4.32
N ALA A 92 -3.91 -12.53 -3.29
CA ALA A 92 -4.53 -11.86 -2.15
C ALA A 92 -3.53 -11.81 -0.96
N PRO A 93 -2.92 -10.64 -0.69
CA PRO A 93 -1.98 -10.55 0.42
C PRO A 93 -2.70 -10.50 1.76
N SER A 94 -2.10 -11.13 2.76
CA SER A 94 -2.50 -11.05 4.16
C SER A 94 -1.29 -10.69 5.02
N TYR A 95 -1.55 -10.24 6.24
CA TYR A 95 -0.55 -9.98 7.25
C TYR A 95 -0.96 -10.69 8.54
N ASP A 96 -0.11 -11.59 9.03
CA ASP A 96 -0.42 -12.44 10.19
C ASP A 96 -1.80 -13.14 10.07
N GLY A 97 -2.10 -13.68 8.87
CA GLY A 97 -3.36 -14.34 8.56
C GLY A 97 -4.60 -13.42 8.50
N LYS A 98 -4.42 -12.11 8.57
CA LYS A 98 -5.52 -11.12 8.53
C LYS A 98 -5.52 -10.34 7.23
N CYS A 99 -6.71 -10.05 6.72
CA CYS A 99 -6.87 -9.07 5.65
C CYS A 99 -6.57 -7.67 6.19
N MET A 100 -5.64 -6.97 5.55
CA MET A 100 -5.22 -5.63 5.96
C MET A 100 -5.48 -4.62 4.85
N GLU A 101 -5.96 -3.46 5.23
CA GLU A 101 -6.05 -2.36 4.28
C GLU A 101 -4.64 -1.84 3.96
N ALA A 102 -4.35 -1.71 2.67
CA ALA A 102 -3.16 -1.04 2.17
C ALA A 102 -3.59 0.07 1.21
N GLY A 103 -2.81 1.16 1.15
CA GLY A 103 -3.10 2.26 0.25
C GLY A 103 -2.97 3.64 0.90
N PRO A 104 -3.52 4.70 0.30
CA PRO A 104 -3.36 6.07 0.77
C PRO A 104 -3.78 6.27 2.23
N PHE A 105 -4.92 5.70 2.64
CA PHE A 105 -5.40 5.84 4.01
C PHE A 105 -4.42 5.25 5.01
N SER A 106 -3.94 4.02 4.79
CA SER A 106 -2.98 3.39 5.70
C SER A 106 -1.63 4.12 5.75
N ARG A 107 -1.16 4.68 4.60
CA ARG A 107 0.08 5.48 4.58
C ARG A 107 -0.07 6.79 5.36
N ILE A 108 -1.15 7.52 5.13
CA ILE A 108 -1.42 8.77 5.84
C ILE A 108 -1.64 8.53 7.33
N LEU A 109 -2.37 7.47 7.70
CA LEU A 109 -2.58 7.13 9.10
C LEU A 109 -1.28 6.73 9.81
N ALA A 110 -0.40 5.97 9.15
CA ALA A 110 0.92 5.64 9.68
C ALA A 110 1.79 6.89 9.88
N ALA A 111 1.81 7.80 8.91
CA ALA A 111 2.50 9.08 9.02
C ALA A 111 1.93 9.96 10.14
N TYR A 112 0.61 10.02 10.26
CA TYR A 112 -0.08 10.71 11.34
C TYR A 112 0.33 10.20 12.73
N LEU A 113 0.27 8.88 12.93
CA LEU A 113 0.61 8.24 14.21
C LEU A 113 2.10 8.35 14.56
N ARG A 114 2.97 8.52 13.56
CA ARG A 114 4.40 8.83 13.77
C ARG A 114 4.66 10.33 14.02
N GLY A 115 3.64 11.16 13.94
CA GLY A 115 3.79 12.60 14.17
C GLY A 115 4.44 13.36 13.03
N ASN A 116 4.30 12.87 11.76
CA ASN A 116 4.83 13.57 10.60
C ASN A 116 4.38 15.06 10.61
N GLU A 117 5.32 15.96 10.44
CA GLU A 117 5.14 17.40 10.65
C GLU A 117 4.14 18.04 9.68
N PHE A 118 3.98 17.49 8.49
CA PHE A 118 2.99 17.92 7.52
C PHE A 118 1.66 17.19 7.70
N VAL A 119 1.69 15.86 7.72
CA VAL A 119 0.49 15.02 7.71
C VAL A 119 -0.35 15.20 8.97
N LYS A 120 0.31 15.30 10.13
CA LYS A 120 -0.42 15.41 11.40
C LYS A 120 -1.30 16.65 11.48
N PRO A 121 -0.80 17.88 11.27
CA PRO A 121 -1.65 19.06 11.29
C PRO A 121 -2.69 19.09 10.16
N ALA A 122 -2.39 18.54 8.97
CA ALA A 122 -3.35 18.48 7.89
C ALA A 122 -4.55 17.58 8.23
N VAL A 123 -4.30 16.41 8.83
CA VAL A 123 -5.36 15.49 9.28
C VAL A 123 -6.12 16.05 10.49
N ASP A 124 -5.44 16.66 11.45
CA ASP A 124 -6.08 17.30 12.60
C ASP A 124 -7.01 18.44 12.13
N GLY A 125 -6.58 19.27 11.18
CA GLY A 125 -7.38 20.33 10.57
C GLY A 125 -8.61 19.77 9.85
N LEU A 126 -8.43 18.75 9.02
CA LEU A 126 -9.53 18.07 8.33
C LEU A 126 -10.57 17.51 9.32
N CYS A 127 -10.11 16.88 10.39
CA CYS A 127 -11.00 16.35 11.43
C CYS A 127 -11.77 17.46 12.14
N ALA A 128 -11.11 18.59 12.44
CA ALA A 128 -11.75 19.74 13.07
C ALA A 128 -12.81 20.38 12.16
N ASP A 129 -12.51 20.58 10.88
CA ASP A 129 -13.41 21.21 9.92
C ASP A 129 -14.67 20.35 9.66
N LEU A 130 -14.53 19.03 9.70
CA LEU A 130 -15.62 18.10 9.46
C LEU A 130 -16.32 17.61 10.74
N GLY A 131 -15.82 17.96 11.92
CA GLY A 131 -16.32 17.46 13.21
C GLY A 131 -16.14 15.96 13.39
N LEU A 132 -15.03 15.39 12.85
CA LEU A 132 -14.73 13.96 12.87
C LEU A 132 -13.61 13.63 13.85
N THR A 133 -13.57 12.38 14.25
CA THR A 133 -12.45 11.77 14.99
C THR A 133 -11.64 10.85 14.07
N ILE A 134 -10.40 10.55 14.44
CA ILE A 134 -9.51 9.66 13.65
C ILE A 134 -10.16 8.32 13.35
N PRO A 135 -10.82 7.60 14.28
CA PRO A 135 -11.52 6.35 13.96
C PRO A 135 -12.62 6.51 12.90
N GLN A 136 -13.30 7.64 12.84
CA GLN A 136 -14.37 7.90 11.86
C GLN A 136 -13.83 8.12 10.43
N LEU A 137 -12.53 8.39 10.27
CA LEU A 137 -11.88 8.41 8.96
C LEU A 137 -11.77 7.01 8.33
N GLN A 138 -12.02 5.93 9.05
CA GLN A 138 -12.14 4.57 8.49
C GLN A 138 -13.43 4.40 7.70
N SER A 139 -13.57 5.18 6.65
CA SER A 139 -14.75 5.27 5.80
C SER A 139 -14.34 5.52 4.34
N THR A 140 -15.28 5.39 3.42
CA THR A 140 -15.02 5.72 2.01
C THR A 140 -14.57 7.18 1.85
N LEU A 141 -15.22 8.11 2.53
CA LEU A 141 -14.84 9.54 2.48
C LEU A 141 -13.47 9.78 3.12
N GLY A 142 -13.15 9.12 4.21
CA GLY A 142 -11.82 9.22 4.83
C GLY A 142 -10.70 8.69 3.93
N ARG A 143 -10.95 7.63 3.15
CA ARG A 143 -10.00 7.14 2.14
C ARG A 143 -9.80 8.13 1.01
N VAL A 144 -10.86 8.80 0.58
CA VAL A 144 -10.78 9.88 -0.41
C VAL A 144 -10.02 11.08 0.15
N ALA A 145 -10.29 11.47 1.38
CA ALA A 145 -9.60 12.56 2.06
C ALA A 145 -8.09 12.28 2.18
N ALA A 146 -7.71 11.10 2.65
CA ALA A 146 -6.32 10.68 2.74
C ALA A 146 -5.60 10.71 1.38
N ARG A 147 -6.30 10.26 0.31
CA ARG A 147 -5.78 10.33 -1.05
C ARG A 147 -5.55 11.77 -1.53
N ASN A 148 -6.26 12.75 -1.00
CA ASN A 148 -6.04 14.16 -1.32
C ASN A 148 -4.94 14.79 -0.46
N VAL A 149 -4.77 14.39 0.79
CA VAL A 149 -3.66 14.85 1.66
C VAL A 149 -2.30 14.41 1.11
N GLU A 150 -2.20 13.18 0.62
CA GLU A 150 -0.94 12.63 0.12
C GLU A 150 -0.33 13.45 -1.04
N PRO A 151 -1.06 13.79 -2.12
CA PRO A 151 -0.50 14.59 -3.22
C PRO A 151 -0.11 16.00 -2.82
N ILE A 152 -0.81 16.62 -1.88
CA ILE A 152 -0.45 17.96 -1.39
C ILE A 152 0.92 17.89 -0.72
N TYR A 153 1.12 16.91 0.16
CA TYR A 153 2.41 16.69 0.81
C TYR A 153 3.53 16.40 -0.19
N ILE A 154 3.27 15.52 -1.16
CA ILE A 154 4.24 15.20 -2.22
C ILE A 154 4.59 16.46 -3.03
N ALA A 155 3.61 17.28 -3.38
CA ALA A 155 3.84 18.50 -4.14
C ALA A 155 4.75 19.50 -3.40
N GLU A 156 4.62 19.62 -2.10
CA GLU A 156 5.54 20.42 -1.27
C GLU A 156 6.94 19.81 -1.26
N CYS A 157 7.06 18.51 -1.02
CA CYS A 157 8.36 17.83 -1.09
C CYS A 157 9.03 17.95 -2.46
N MET A 158 8.27 17.97 -3.55
CA MET A 158 8.83 18.10 -4.91
C MET A 158 9.57 19.42 -5.11
N VAL A 159 9.15 20.51 -4.47
CA VAL A 159 9.85 21.79 -4.53
C VAL A 159 11.23 21.65 -3.88
N GLU A 160 11.27 21.09 -2.68
CA GLU A 160 12.53 20.85 -1.96
C GLU A 160 13.47 19.92 -2.73
N TRP A 161 12.94 18.82 -3.29
CA TRP A 161 13.75 17.88 -4.07
C TRP A 161 14.34 18.50 -5.34
N VAL A 162 13.59 19.42 -6.00
CA VAL A 162 14.13 20.16 -7.16
C VAL A 162 15.25 21.09 -6.75
N ASP A 163 15.12 21.77 -5.62
CA ASP A 163 16.17 22.64 -5.09
C ASP A 163 17.41 21.84 -4.70
N GLU A 164 17.24 20.69 -4.03
CA GLU A 164 18.34 19.76 -3.71
C GLU A 164 19.04 19.25 -4.97
N LEU A 165 18.29 18.88 -6.00
CA LEU A 165 18.84 18.43 -7.27
C LEU A 165 19.65 19.56 -7.95
N ILE A 166 19.14 20.78 -7.95
CA ILE A 166 19.85 21.95 -8.51
C ILE A 166 21.18 22.16 -7.78
N GLU A 167 21.17 22.10 -6.45
CA GLU A 167 22.40 22.28 -5.67
C GLU A 167 23.39 21.12 -5.88
N ALA A 168 22.92 19.88 -5.98
CA ALA A 168 23.77 18.73 -6.31
C ALA A 168 24.47 18.89 -7.67
N VAL A 169 23.70 19.28 -8.71
CA VAL A 169 24.24 19.51 -10.05
C VAL A 169 25.24 20.68 -10.06
N LYS A 170 24.96 21.79 -9.37
CA LYS A 170 25.90 22.91 -9.20
C LYS A 170 27.17 22.48 -8.48
N GLY A 171 27.05 21.55 -7.53
CA GLY A 171 28.17 20.94 -6.80
C GLY A 171 28.98 19.94 -7.62
N GLY A 172 28.58 19.65 -8.86
CA GLY A 172 29.28 18.73 -9.77
C GLY A 172 28.82 17.27 -9.62
N ASP A 173 27.79 16.99 -8.83
CA ASP A 173 27.17 15.66 -8.79
C ASP A 173 26.27 15.49 -10.02
N SER A 174 26.70 14.63 -10.93
CA SER A 174 25.95 14.28 -12.15
C SER A 174 25.35 12.87 -12.11
N GLU A 175 25.43 12.18 -10.98
CA GLU A 175 24.76 10.89 -10.79
C GLU A 175 23.25 11.08 -10.67
N TYR A 176 22.52 10.89 -11.77
CA TYR A 176 21.07 11.04 -11.79
C TYR A 176 20.32 9.73 -11.57
N PHE A 177 21.02 8.59 -11.44
CA PHE A 177 20.44 7.31 -11.04
C PHE A 177 21.48 6.41 -10.36
N ARG A 178 20.99 5.49 -9.53
CA ARG A 178 21.78 4.38 -8.98
C ARG A 178 21.03 3.06 -9.24
N THR A 179 21.76 2.04 -9.63
CA THR A 179 21.28 0.66 -9.77
C THR A 179 21.46 -0.11 -8.47
#